data_58a8577e1d684a47ff3b1066a3c5f34b
#
_entry.id   58a8577e1d684a47ff3b1066a3c5f34b
#
_cell.length_a   1.000
_cell.length_b   1.000
_cell.length_c   1.000
_cell.angle_alpha   90.00
_cell.angle_beta   90.00
_cell.angle_gamma   90.00
#
_symmetry.space_group_name_H-M   'P 1'
#
loop_
_entity.id
_entity.type
_entity.pdbx_description
1 polymer ?
#
loop_
_entity_poly.entity_id
_entity_poly.type
_entity_poly.pdbx_seq_one_letter_code
_entity_poly.pdbx_strand_id
1 'polypeptide(L)'
;MVKIAWDPIYAHPLPEGHRFPMLKYELIPEQLLHEGIITEDNLFSPGPVAEEIILRSHAKAYWKQLRDLTLPAKEQRRIGFPLSPQLLERELRIAQGTIDGALFAREFGIAFNVAGGTHHAGSNWGEGFCMLNDQAIAANYLLSAGLHRKILIIDLDVHQGNGTAEIFYNEPNVFTFSMHGEKNFPFRKERSDLDIGLEDGIEDAAFLKILEDTLPELLKFKPDFIFYLAGVDVLNSDKLGKLALSKAACKERDRMVLQFCKDHDLPVQVSMGGGYSPNIKDIVDAHCNTFKVGIDIFD
;
A
#
# COMPACT_ATOMS: atom_id res chain seq x y z
N MET A 1 3.33 -21.02 -5.53
CA MET A 1 1.98 -20.47 -5.80
C MET A 1 1.83 -19.14 -5.06
N VAL A 2 1.60 -18.07 -5.76
CA VAL A 2 1.40 -16.72 -5.22
C VAL A 2 0.21 -16.69 -4.26
N LYS A 3 0.34 -16.00 -3.12
CA LYS A 3 -0.71 -15.83 -2.11
C LYS A 3 -1.21 -14.40 -2.06
N ILE A 4 -2.51 -14.25 -1.85
CA ILE A 4 -3.23 -12.98 -1.90
C ILE A 4 -4.13 -12.86 -0.68
N ALA A 5 -3.86 -11.89 0.18
CA ALA A 5 -4.72 -11.59 1.33
C ALA A 5 -6.02 -10.93 0.85
N TRP A 6 -7.14 -11.52 1.20
CA TRP A 6 -8.46 -10.96 0.96
C TRP A 6 -9.46 -11.51 1.98
N ASP A 7 -10.39 -10.66 2.39
CA ASP A 7 -11.49 -11.02 3.27
C ASP A 7 -12.71 -10.15 2.90
N PRO A 8 -13.94 -10.68 2.94
CA PRO A 8 -15.15 -9.90 2.65
C PRO A 8 -15.30 -8.62 3.49
N ILE A 9 -14.72 -8.57 4.70
CA ILE A 9 -14.73 -7.38 5.55
C ILE A 9 -13.95 -6.20 4.95
N TYR A 10 -13.08 -6.43 3.97
CA TYR A 10 -12.34 -5.37 3.29
C TYR A 10 -13.26 -4.37 2.62
N ALA A 11 -14.42 -4.83 2.14
CA ALA A 11 -15.49 -4.01 1.58
C ALA A 11 -16.58 -3.71 2.62
N HIS A 12 -16.25 -2.95 3.67
CA HIS A 12 -17.25 -2.57 4.67
C HIS A 12 -18.17 -1.43 4.18
N PRO A 13 -19.43 -1.36 4.65
CA PRO A 13 -20.38 -0.34 4.20
C PRO A 13 -19.97 1.06 4.62
N LEU A 14 -20.12 2.02 3.70
CA LEU A 14 -19.90 3.44 3.92
C LEU A 14 -21.22 4.22 3.75
N PRO A 15 -21.36 5.42 4.34
CA PRO A 15 -22.49 6.29 4.09
C PRO A 15 -22.71 6.55 2.60
N GLU A 16 -23.98 6.70 2.19
CA GLU A 16 -24.32 7.05 0.81
C GLU A 16 -23.58 8.32 0.33
N GLY A 17 -23.06 8.27 -0.89
CA GLY A 17 -22.27 9.35 -1.47
C GLY A 17 -20.85 9.48 -0.96
N HIS A 18 -20.35 8.55 -0.15
CA HIS A 18 -18.97 8.55 0.29
C HIS A 18 -18.01 8.40 -0.89
N ARG A 19 -16.97 9.24 -0.95
CA ARG A 19 -16.06 9.33 -2.10
C ARG A 19 -15.10 8.15 -2.26
N PHE A 20 -14.90 7.33 -1.21
CA PHE A 20 -14.00 6.18 -1.25
C PHE A 20 -14.65 5.01 -2.01
N PRO A 21 -13.99 4.46 -3.04
CA PRO A 21 -14.57 3.42 -3.91
C PRO A 21 -14.47 2.03 -3.27
N MET A 22 -15.22 1.80 -2.20
CA MET A 22 -15.14 0.59 -1.37
C MET A 22 -15.38 -0.71 -2.17
N LEU A 23 -16.20 -0.63 -3.22
CA LEU A 23 -16.54 -1.76 -4.09
C LEU A 23 -15.31 -2.37 -4.81
N LYS A 24 -14.20 -1.63 -4.94
CA LYS A 24 -12.98 -2.17 -5.56
C LYS A 24 -12.48 -3.44 -4.88
N TYR A 25 -12.67 -3.56 -3.57
CA TYR A 25 -12.21 -4.70 -2.77
C TYR A 25 -13.00 -5.99 -3.01
N GLU A 26 -14.19 -5.90 -3.56
CA GLU A 26 -14.98 -7.05 -4.05
C GLU A 26 -14.64 -7.37 -5.51
N LEU A 27 -14.65 -6.34 -6.36
CA LEU A 27 -14.52 -6.51 -7.80
C LEU A 27 -13.15 -7.00 -8.25
N ILE A 28 -12.06 -6.65 -7.54
CA ILE A 28 -10.71 -7.06 -7.94
C ILE A 28 -10.53 -8.58 -7.85
N PRO A 29 -10.76 -9.25 -6.70
CA PRO A 29 -10.64 -10.70 -6.65
C PRO A 29 -11.65 -11.39 -7.57
N GLU A 30 -12.90 -10.88 -7.69
CA GLU A 30 -13.90 -11.42 -8.62
C GLU A 30 -13.39 -11.36 -10.07
N GLN A 31 -12.82 -10.25 -10.52
CA GLN A 31 -12.29 -10.13 -11.88
C GLN A 31 -11.10 -11.06 -12.10
N LEU A 32 -10.17 -11.15 -11.16
CA LEU A 32 -9.00 -12.04 -11.27
C LEU A 32 -9.42 -13.52 -11.35
N LEU A 33 -10.41 -13.95 -10.55
CA LEU A 33 -11.01 -15.29 -10.61
C LEU A 33 -11.73 -15.52 -11.93
N HIS A 34 -12.57 -14.58 -12.38
CA HIS A 34 -13.33 -14.68 -13.63
C HIS A 34 -12.43 -14.80 -14.86
N GLU A 35 -11.33 -14.08 -14.88
CA GLU A 35 -10.34 -14.14 -15.97
C GLU A 35 -9.41 -15.37 -15.89
N GLY A 36 -9.51 -16.18 -14.83
CA GLY A 36 -8.68 -17.36 -14.61
C GLY A 36 -7.22 -17.02 -14.30
N ILE A 37 -6.93 -15.81 -13.86
CA ILE A 37 -5.59 -15.35 -13.43
C ILE A 37 -5.20 -15.98 -12.10
N ILE A 38 -6.18 -16.16 -11.22
CA ILE A 38 -6.05 -16.82 -9.92
C ILE A 38 -7.15 -17.86 -9.75
N THR A 39 -6.97 -18.70 -8.76
CA THR A 39 -7.98 -19.63 -8.22
C THR A 39 -8.25 -19.29 -6.76
N GLU A 40 -9.28 -19.89 -6.16
CA GLU A 40 -9.57 -19.73 -4.73
C GLU A 40 -8.38 -20.13 -3.84
N ASP A 41 -7.53 -21.07 -4.28
CA ASP A 41 -6.35 -21.51 -3.55
C ASP A 41 -5.27 -20.43 -3.42
N ASN A 42 -5.32 -19.38 -4.24
CA ASN A 42 -4.44 -18.22 -4.12
C ASN A 42 -4.87 -17.29 -2.99
N LEU A 43 -6.17 -17.27 -2.67
CA LEU A 43 -6.74 -16.37 -1.67
C LEU A 43 -6.58 -16.94 -0.26
N PHE A 44 -6.34 -16.07 0.71
CA PHE A 44 -6.41 -16.39 2.13
C PHE A 44 -7.04 -15.24 2.92
N SER A 45 -7.81 -15.60 3.96
CA SER A 45 -8.44 -14.64 4.86
C SER A 45 -7.56 -14.47 6.10
N PRO A 46 -6.98 -13.28 6.34
CA PRO A 46 -6.16 -13.03 7.52
C PRO A 46 -7.01 -12.86 8.77
N GLY A 47 -6.48 -13.28 9.92
CA GLY A 47 -7.03 -12.92 11.22
C GLY A 47 -6.76 -11.46 11.59
N PRO A 48 -7.20 -10.97 12.76
CA PRO A 48 -6.83 -9.66 13.25
C PRO A 48 -5.39 -9.65 13.78
N VAL A 49 -4.65 -8.57 13.52
CA VAL A 49 -3.31 -8.37 14.07
C VAL A 49 -3.36 -8.12 15.58
N ALA A 50 -2.40 -8.70 16.32
CA ALA A 50 -2.31 -8.55 17.76
C ALA A 50 -1.84 -7.15 18.20
N GLU A 51 -2.35 -6.67 19.35
CA GLU A 51 -2.04 -5.34 19.91
C GLU A 51 -0.52 -5.09 20.06
N GLU A 52 0.22 -6.07 20.54
CA GLU A 52 1.67 -5.95 20.75
C GLU A 52 2.46 -5.72 19.45
N ILE A 53 1.91 -6.14 18.31
CA ILE A 53 2.51 -5.91 16.99
C ILE A 53 2.19 -4.48 16.54
N ILE A 54 0.94 -4.02 16.70
CA ILE A 54 0.53 -2.65 16.39
C ILE A 54 1.37 -1.63 17.15
N LEU A 55 1.61 -1.88 18.42
CA LEU A 55 2.35 -0.99 19.33
C LEU A 55 3.84 -0.85 18.98
N ARG A 56 4.36 -1.59 18.00
CA ARG A 56 5.70 -1.39 17.46
C ARG A 56 5.78 -0.22 16.48
N SER A 57 4.64 0.17 15.91
CA SER A 57 4.52 1.24 14.91
C SER A 57 3.66 2.41 15.39
N HIS A 58 2.68 2.13 16.24
CA HIS A 58 1.72 3.13 16.69
C HIS A 58 1.79 3.36 18.19
N ALA A 59 1.67 4.64 18.59
CA ALA A 59 1.69 5.04 19.99
C ALA A 59 0.50 4.44 20.76
N LYS A 60 0.76 3.97 21.98
CA LYS A 60 -0.25 3.32 22.84
C LYS A 60 -1.49 4.21 23.05
N ALA A 61 -1.31 5.53 23.17
CA ALA A 61 -2.41 6.45 23.38
C ALA A 61 -3.32 6.53 22.15
N TYR A 62 -2.74 6.60 20.96
CA TYR A 62 -3.48 6.59 19.69
C TYR A 62 -4.22 5.27 19.47
N TRP A 63 -3.51 4.14 19.65
CA TRP A 63 -4.11 2.82 19.55
C TRP A 63 -5.29 2.65 20.53
N LYS A 64 -5.13 3.10 21.78
CA LYS A 64 -6.21 3.05 22.78
C LYS A 64 -7.45 3.83 22.30
N GLN A 65 -7.29 5.01 21.70
CA GLN A 65 -8.41 5.79 21.19
C GLN A 65 -9.13 5.08 20.03
N LEU A 66 -8.39 4.41 19.15
CA LEU A 66 -8.97 3.61 18.06
C LEU A 66 -9.74 2.41 18.62
N ARG A 67 -9.10 1.63 19.48
CA ARG A 67 -9.68 0.42 20.08
C ARG A 67 -10.95 0.70 20.89
N ASP A 68 -10.90 1.77 21.68
CA ASP A 68 -12.03 2.14 22.56
C ASP A 68 -13.07 3.03 21.80
N LEU A 69 -12.86 3.28 20.50
CA LEU A 69 -13.70 4.12 19.64
C LEU A 69 -13.90 5.55 20.19
N THR A 70 -12.87 6.09 20.83
CA THR A 70 -12.89 7.41 21.51
C THR A 70 -12.07 8.48 20.79
N LEU A 71 -11.67 8.21 19.53
CA LEU A 71 -10.91 9.16 18.74
C LEU A 71 -11.72 10.47 18.57
N PRO A 72 -11.11 11.66 18.79
CA PRO A 72 -11.82 12.93 18.66
C PRO A 72 -12.44 13.12 17.26
N ALA A 73 -13.61 13.76 17.20
CA ALA A 73 -14.34 13.96 15.94
C ALA A 73 -13.52 14.71 14.86
N LYS A 74 -12.57 15.56 15.26
CA LYS A 74 -11.65 16.24 14.34
C LYS A 74 -10.71 15.23 13.67
N GLU A 75 -10.18 14.28 14.42
CA GLU A 75 -9.27 13.26 13.94
C GLU A 75 -10.00 12.21 13.09
N GLN A 76 -11.23 11.82 13.49
CA GLN A 76 -12.07 10.96 12.64
C GLN A 76 -12.33 11.59 11.26
N ARG A 77 -12.63 12.93 11.21
CA ARG A 77 -12.80 13.64 9.93
C ARG A 77 -11.50 13.71 9.12
N ARG A 78 -10.34 13.75 9.77
CA ARG A 78 -9.02 13.71 9.11
C ARG A 78 -8.78 12.34 8.46
N ILE A 79 -9.14 11.26 9.13
CA ILE A 79 -9.13 9.90 8.57
C ILE A 79 -10.10 9.81 7.40
N GLY A 80 -11.30 10.35 7.52
CA GLY A 80 -12.30 10.34 6.46
C GLY A 80 -13.24 9.14 6.48
N PHE A 81 -13.10 8.23 7.44
CA PHE A 81 -14.03 7.12 7.68
C PHE A 81 -14.78 7.31 9.01
N PRO A 82 -16.09 6.98 9.05
CA PRO A 82 -16.82 6.91 10.33
C PRO A 82 -16.29 5.74 11.16
N LEU A 83 -15.77 6.06 12.34
CA LEU A 83 -15.20 5.05 13.24
C LEU A 83 -16.27 4.08 13.73
N SER A 84 -16.02 2.78 13.59
CA SER A 84 -16.91 1.71 14.02
C SER A 84 -16.11 0.45 14.41
N PRO A 85 -16.70 -0.48 15.18
CA PRO A 85 -16.04 -1.76 15.45
C PRO A 85 -15.70 -2.55 14.19
N GLN A 86 -16.58 -2.51 13.19
CA GLN A 86 -16.36 -3.20 11.92
C GLN A 86 -15.21 -2.59 11.12
N LEU A 87 -15.10 -1.25 11.10
CA LEU A 87 -13.97 -0.58 10.46
C LEU A 87 -12.66 -0.95 11.17
N LEU A 88 -12.65 -0.96 12.50
CA LEU A 88 -11.46 -1.34 13.25
C LEU A 88 -11.05 -2.80 12.96
N GLU A 89 -12.01 -3.73 12.96
CA GLU A 89 -11.74 -5.14 12.63
C GLU A 89 -11.17 -5.26 11.21
N ARG A 90 -11.72 -4.52 10.25
CA ARG A 90 -11.18 -4.42 8.88
C ARG A 90 -9.71 -4.01 8.87
N GLU A 91 -9.37 -2.94 9.56
CA GLU A 91 -7.99 -2.43 9.59
C GLU A 91 -7.01 -3.42 10.24
N LEU A 92 -7.47 -4.13 11.28
CA LEU A 92 -6.69 -5.19 11.93
C LEU A 92 -6.40 -6.35 10.98
N ARG A 93 -7.39 -6.77 10.18
CA ARG A 93 -7.21 -7.84 9.19
C ARG A 93 -6.37 -7.40 8.00
N ILE A 94 -6.49 -6.15 7.56
CA ILE A 94 -5.63 -5.60 6.51
C ILE A 94 -4.16 -5.61 6.97
N ALA A 95 -3.88 -5.14 8.18
CA ALA A 95 -2.52 -5.13 8.71
C ALA A 95 -1.95 -6.55 8.87
N GLN A 96 -2.76 -7.51 9.35
CA GLN A 96 -2.33 -8.91 9.42
C GLN A 96 -2.13 -9.50 8.02
N GLY A 97 -2.98 -9.17 7.05
CA GLY A 97 -2.86 -9.61 5.67
C GLY A 97 -1.54 -9.16 5.02
N THR A 98 -1.05 -7.97 5.36
CA THR A 98 0.25 -7.47 4.91
C THR A 98 1.41 -8.21 5.60
N ILE A 99 1.29 -8.56 6.89
CA ILE A 99 2.27 -9.41 7.61
C ILE A 99 2.32 -10.81 6.98
N ASP A 100 1.16 -11.47 6.85
CA ASP A 100 1.09 -12.83 6.31
C ASP A 100 1.56 -12.86 4.85
N GLY A 101 1.20 -11.83 4.06
CA GLY A 101 1.71 -11.62 2.71
C GLY A 101 3.24 -11.50 2.70
N ALA A 102 3.83 -10.76 3.64
CA ALA A 102 5.28 -10.67 3.73
C ALA A 102 5.94 -12.02 4.07
N LEU A 103 5.32 -12.83 4.92
CA LEU A 103 5.80 -14.18 5.22
C LEU A 103 5.69 -15.10 3.99
N PHE A 104 4.60 -15.03 3.23
CA PHE A 104 4.46 -15.77 1.96
C PHE A 104 5.44 -15.29 0.88
N ALA A 105 5.70 -13.98 0.79
CA ALA A 105 6.67 -13.45 -0.16
C ALA A 105 8.08 -14.00 0.07
N ARG A 106 8.47 -14.27 1.31
CA ARG A 106 9.74 -14.94 1.64
C ARG A 106 9.83 -16.37 1.08
N GLU A 107 8.72 -17.04 0.92
CA GLU A 107 8.65 -18.42 0.41
C GLU A 107 8.50 -18.45 -1.11
N PHE A 108 7.63 -17.57 -1.66
CA PHE A 108 7.24 -17.60 -3.06
C PHE A 108 7.82 -16.45 -3.90
N GLY A 109 8.61 -15.57 -3.31
CA GLY A 109 9.18 -14.39 -3.97
C GLY A 109 8.25 -13.19 -3.98
N ILE A 110 6.93 -13.40 -4.10
CA ILE A 110 5.91 -12.35 -4.11
C ILE A 110 4.64 -12.80 -3.38
N ALA A 111 3.96 -11.83 -2.75
CA ALA A 111 2.59 -11.99 -2.28
C ALA A 111 1.86 -10.62 -2.31
N PHE A 112 0.53 -10.66 -2.30
CA PHE A 112 -0.30 -9.47 -2.41
C PHE A 112 -1.27 -9.34 -1.25
N ASN A 113 -1.68 -8.09 -1.00
CA ASN A 113 -2.87 -7.77 -0.22
C ASN A 113 -3.83 -6.97 -1.11
N VAL A 114 -5.09 -7.44 -1.27
CA VAL A 114 -6.14 -6.72 -2.05
C VAL A 114 -6.48 -5.37 -1.41
N ALA A 115 -6.02 -5.12 -0.19
CA ALA A 115 -6.11 -3.84 0.51
C ALA A 115 -4.71 -3.38 0.96
N GLY A 116 -4.63 -2.56 1.99
CA GLY A 116 -3.37 -2.03 2.51
C GLY A 116 -2.84 -0.85 1.70
N GLY A 117 -1.59 -0.51 1.95
CA GLY A 117 -1.01 0.73 1.47
C GLY A 117 -1.52 1.94 2.24
N THR A 118 -1.78 1.77 3.53
CA THR A 118 -2.36 2.78 4.41
C THR A 118 -1.29 3.75 4.94
N HIS A 119 -0.54 4.33 4.01
CA HIS A 119 0.70 5.07 4.18
C HIS A 119 0.58 6.44 4.85
N HIS A 120 -0.66 6.98 4.97
CA HIS A 120 -0.89 8.26 5.65
C HIS A 120 -1.07 8.13 7.16
N ALA A 121 -1.17 6.94 7.72
CA ALA A 121 -1.21 6.74 9.16
C ALA A 121 0.20 6.83 9.75
N GLY A 122 0.45 7.86 10.57
CA GLY A 122 1.70 8.03 11.32
C GLY A 122 1.65 7.33 12.68
N SER A 123 2.69 7.49 13.46
CA SER A 123 2.82 6.81 14.77
C SER A 123 1.71 7.15 15.75
N ASN A 124 1.15 8.37 15.68
CA ASN A 124 0.15 8.85 16.63
C ASN A 124 -1.06 9.56 15.99
N TRP A 125 -1.25 9.41 14.69
CA TRP A 125 -2.41 9.96 13.95
C TRP A 125 -2.80 9.07 12.77
N GLY A 126 -4.05 9.26 12.28
CA GLY A 126 -4.51 8.78 10.99
C GLY A 126 -5.03 9.92 10.13
N GLU A 127 -4.94 9.77 8.80
CA GLU A 127 -5.52 10.67 7.81
C GLU A 127 -5.65 10.01 6.44
N GLY A 128 -6.37 10.66 5.51
CA GLY A 128 -6.40 10.20 4.12
C GLY A 128 -6.87 8.76 3.95
N PHE A 129 -7.90 8.33 4.66
CA PHE A 129 -8.43 6.96 4.69
C PHE A 129 -7.52 5.92 5.36
N CYS A 130 -6.48 6.35 6.07
CA CYS A 130 -5.54 5.47 6.77
C CYS A 130 -5.69 5.63 8.30
N MET A 131 -5.88 4.51 8.99
CA MET A 131 -5.98 4.44 10.45
C MET A 131 -4.75 3.78 11.06
N LEU A 132 -4.35 2.63 10.53
CA LEU A 132 -3.14 1.90 10.88
C LEU A 132 -2.26 1.82 9.63
N ASN A 133 -0.94 1.93 9.79
CA ASN A 133 0.00 1.80 8.68
C ASN A 133 0.40 0.33 8.53
N ASP A 134 -0.25 -0.38 7.62
CA ASP A 134 -0.09 -1.82 7.44
C ASP A 134 1.33 -2.22 7.08
N GLN A 135 1.98 -1.49 6.15
CA GLN A 135 3.37 -1.79 5.76
C GLN A 135 4.36 -1.44 6.87
N ALA A 136 4.14 -0.37 7.64
CA ALA A 136 4.99 -0.06 8.78
C ALA A 136 4.85 -1.10 9.90
N ILE A 137 3.64 -1.59 10.16
CA ILE A 137 3.39 -2.67 11.12
C ILE A 137 4.11 -3.95 10.68
N ALA A 138 4.00 -4.32 9.39
CA ALA A 138 4.64 -5.51 8.84
C ALA A 138 6.17 -5.39 8.84
N ALA A 139 6.74 -4.24 8.47
CA ALA A 139 8.17 -3.99 8.49
C ALA A 139 8.74 -4.10 9.90
N ASN A 140 8.12 -3.46 10.89
CA ASN A 140 8.54 -3.56 12.29
C ASN A 140 8.38 -4.98 12.85
N TYR A 141 7.37 -5.74 12.38
CA TYR A 141 7.24 -7.15 12.73
C TYR A 141 8.43 -7.95 12.18
N LEU A 142 8.77 -7.84 10.90
CA LEU A 142 9.87 -8.58 10.27
C LEU A 142 11.22 -8.27 10.93
N LEU A 143 11.50 -6.99 11.22
CA LEU A 143 12.73 -6.58 11.91
C LEU A 143 12.81 -7.15 13.31
N SER A 144 11.75 -7.02 14.10
CA SER A 144 11.73 -7.45 15.51
C SER A 144 11.75 -8.97 15.66
N ALA A 145 11.23 -9.70 14.68
CA ALA A 145 11.31 -11.16 14.62
C ALA A 145 12.66 -11.67 14.09
N GLY A 146 13.56 -10.77 13.67
CA GLY A 146 14.87 -11.12 13.09
C GLY A 146 14.76 -11.83 11.74
N LEU A 147 13.64 -11.66 11.03
CA LEU A 147 13.37 -12.31 9.76
C LEU A 147 14.03 -11.59 8.59
N HIS A 148 14.15 -10.28 8.69
CA HIS A 148 14.86 -9.40 7.75
C HIS A 148 15.65 -8.34 8.52
N ARG A 149 16.63 -7.73 7.84
CA ARG A 149 17.56 -6.76 8.47
C ARG A 149 17.50 -5.40 7.81
N LYS A 150 17.15 -5.35 6.53
CA LYS A 150 17.08 -4.11 5.74
C LYS A 150 15.88 -4.13 4.83
N ILE A 151 14.89 -3.33 5.17
CA ILE A 151 13.61 -3.28 4.47
C ILE A 151 13.55 -2.01 3.63
N LEU A 152 13.21 -2.15 2.35
CA LEU A 152 12.93 -1.05 1.45
C LEU A 152 11.41 -0.94 1.26
N ILE A 153 10.85 0.25 1.48
CA ILE A 153 9.47 0.57 1.13
C ILE A 153 9.49 1.43 -0.12
N ILE A 154 8.93 0.91 -1.22
CA ILE A 154 8.74 1.60 -2.49
C ILE A 154 7.29 2.06 -2.56
N ASP A 155 7.07 3.36 -2.43
CA ASP A 155 5.75 3.98 -2.47
C ASP A 155 5.61 4.78 -3.77
N LEU A 156 4.78 4.25 -4.70
CA LEU A 156 4.46 4.87 -5.97
C LEU A 156 2.97 5.27 -6.08
N ASP A 157 2.31 5.47 -4.96
CA ASP A 157 1.03 6.17 -4.88
C ASP A 157 1.22 7.64 -5.29
N VAL A 158 0.18 8.29 -5.79
CA VAL A 158 0.26 9.71 -6.17
C VAL A 158 0.48 10.63 -4.97
N HIS A 159 0.12 10.15 -3.78
CA HIS A 159 0.30 10.87 -2.53
C HIS A 159 1.59 10.43 -1.83
N GLN A 160 2.29 11.36 -1.16
CA GLN A 160 3.43 10.97 -0.33
C GLN A 160 2.98 10.11 0.84
N GLY A 161 3.71 9.02 1.11
CA GLY A 161 3.54 8.21 2.31
C GLY A 161 4.07 8.90 3.57
N ASN A 162 3.45 10.02 3.95
CA ASN A 162 3.91 10.84 5.07
C ASN A 162 3.88 10.12 6.42
N GLY A 163 2.90 9.24 6.64
CA GLY A 163 2.84 8.42 7.86
C GLY A 163 3.99 7.41 7.91
N THR A 164 4.27 6.76 6.78
CA THR A 164 5.42 5.85 6.65
C THR A 164 6.75 6.58 6.88
N ALA A 165 6.92 7.75 6.26
CA ALA A 165 8.11 8.58 6.44
C ALA A 165 8.31 9.00 7.90
N GLU A 166 7.25 9.41 8.62
CA GLU A 166 7.32 9.79 10.03
C GLU A 166 7.67 8.61 10.94
N ILE A 167 7.05 7.45 10.73
CA ILE A 167 7.30 6.25 11.55
C ILE A 167 8.77 5.84 11.47
N PHE A 168 9.37 5.89 10.26
CA PHE A 168 10.74 5.41 10.02
C PHE A 168 11.81 6.50 9.98
N TYR A 169 11.47 7.73 10.33
CA TYR A 169 12.39 8.88 10.23
C TYR A 169 13.79 8.64 10.86
N ASN A 170 13.87 7.86 11.93
CA ASN A 170 15.13 7.54 12.62
C ASN A 170 15.44 6.02 12.62
N GLU A 171 14.85 5.23 11.74
CA GLU A 171 15.08 3.77 11.68
C GLU A 171 16.05 3.41 10.55
N PRO A 172 17.33 3.16 10.86
CA PRO A 172 18.37 2.95 9.84
C PRO A 172 18.24 1.62 9.07
N ASN A 173 17.34 0.75 9.52
CA ASN A 173 17.08 -0.56 8.89
C ASN A 173 15.88 -0.55 7.95
N VAL A 174 15.17 0.58 7.84
CA VAL A 174 14.12 0.80 6.85
C VAL A 174 14.48 2.00 5.99
N PHE A 175 14.44 1.82 4.67
CA PHE A 175 14.60 2.90 3.72
C PHE A 175 13.24 3.20 3.09
N THR A 176 12.78 4.42 3.23
CA THR A 176 11.52 4.89 2.67
C THR A 176 11.77 5.67 1.39
N PHE A 177 11.20 5.18 0.28
CA PHE A 177 11.21 5.87 -1.01
C PHE A 177 9.78 6.21 -1.41
N SER A 178 9.51 7.48 -1.71
CA SER A 178 8.22 7.95 -2.21
C SER A 178 8.40 8.79 -3.48
N MET A 179 7.76 8.37 -4.58
CA MET A 179 7.70 9.13 -5.83
C MET A 179 6.25 9.56 -6.07
N HIS A 180 5.95 10.82 -5.81
CA HIS A 180 4.59 11.33 -5.65
C HIS A 180 4.37 12.68 -6.35
N GLY A 181 3.13 13.07 -6.56
CA GLY A 181 2.81 14.41 -7.06
C GLY A 181 3.15 15.48 -6.02
N GLU A 182 4.05 16.41 -6.37
CA GLU A 182 4.56 17.45 -5.47
C GLU A 182 3.43 18.25 -4.81
N LYS A 183 2.40 18.60 -5.57
CA LYS A 183 1.25 19.39 -5.11
C LYS A 183 0.05 18.55 -4.70
N ASN A 184 0.20 17.21 -4.65
CA ASN A 184 -0.80 16.31 -4.08
C ASN A 184 -0.81 16.37 -2.55
N PHE A 185 -1.86 15.84 -1.94
CA PHE A 185 -1.90 15.60 -0.50
C PHE A 185 -0.75 14.66 -0.07
N PRO A 186 -0.20 14.80 1.15
CA PRO A 186 -0.44 15.87 2.11
C PRO A 186 0.21 17.18 1.66
N PHE A 187 -0.41 18.31 1.98
CA PHE A 187 0.14 19.62 1.61
C PHE A 187 1.40 20.00 2.39
N ARG A 188 1.55 19.44 3.59
CA ARG A 188 2.79 19.44 4.35
C ARG A 188 3.38 18.04 4.27
N LYS A 189 4.46 17.91 3.52
CA LYS A 189 5.19 16.66 3.37
C LYS A 189 5.98 16.33 4.65
N GLU A 190 6.13 15.05 4.93
CA GLU A 190 7.16 14.53 5.84
C GLU A 190 8.43 14.19 5.04
N ARG A 191 9.49 13.78 5.70
CA ARG A 191 10.75 13.47 5.05
C ARG A 191 10.98 11.97 5.00
N SER A 192 10.94 11.42 3.81
CA SER A 192 11.44 10.06 3.51
C SER A 192 12.97 10.05 3.36
N ASP A 193 13.57 8.87 3.25
CA ASP A 193 15.00 8.78 2.89
C ASP A 193 15.23 9.26 1.46
N LEU A 194 14.26 9.00 0.56
CA LEU A 194 14.24 9.53 -0.80
C LEU A 194 12.81 9.97 -1.18
N ASP A 195 12.63 11.25 -1.41
CA ASP A 195 11.40 11.84 -1.96
C ASP A 195 11.66 12.36 -3.37
N ILE A 196 10.81 11.98 -4.33
CA ILE A 196 10.77 12.54 -5.69
C ILE A 196 9.42 13.18 -5.93
N GLY A 197 9.38 14.51 -5.84
CA GLY A 197 8.20 15.31 -6.14
C GLY A 197 8.02 15.50 -7.65
N LEU A 198 6.91 15.04 -8.20
CA LEU A 198 6.58 15.10 -9.61
C LEU A 198 5.66 16.29 -9.91
N GLU A 199 5.85 16.91 -11.06
CA GLU A 199 5.00 18.01 -11.51
C GLU A 199 3.58 17.54 -11.88
N ASP A 200 2.60 18.43 -11.68
CA ASP A 200 1.21 18.17 -12.09
C ASP A 200 1.16 17.87 -13.60
N GLY A 201 0.46 16.82 -13.99
CA GLY A 201 0.29 16.43 -15.38
C GLY A 201 1.47 15.69 -16.00
N ILE A 202 2.46 15.22 -15.21
CA ILE A 202 3.54 14.39 -15.76
C ILE A 202 2.95 13.17 -16.48
N GLU A 203 3.46 12.90 -17.67
CA GLU A 203 3.00 11.83 -18.56
C GLU A 203 3.92 10.60 -18.53
N ASP A 204 3.48 9.55 -19.20
CA ASP A 204 4.04 8.20 -19.21
C ASP A 204 5.57 8.16 -19.31
N ALA A 205 6.14 8.72 -20.39
CA ALA A 205 7.57 8.57 -20.68
C ALA A 205 8.46 9.25 -19.64
N ALA A 206 8.06 10.43 -19.14
CA ALA A 206 8.82 11.16 -18.16
C ALA A 206 8.77 10.46 -16.80
N PHE A 207 7.59 9.97 -16.38
CA PHE A 207 7.43 9.20 -15.15
C PHE A 207 8.27 7.91 -15.18
N LEU A 208 8.14 7.11 -16.23
CA LEU A 208 8.85 5.83 -16.36
C LEU A 208 10.36 6.02 -16.42
N LYS A 209 10.83 7.09 -17.07
CA LYS A 209 12.27 7.41 -17.11
C LYS A 209 12.84 7.76 -15.74
N ILE A 210 12.11 8.55 -14.93
CA ILE A 210 12.53 8.89 -13.58
C ILE A 210 12.61 7.61 -12.72
N LEU A 211 11.60 6.73 -12.84
CA LEU A 211 11.60 5.47 -12.12
C LEU A 211 12.75 4.56 -12.54
N GLU A 212 12.99 4.42 -13.86
CA GLU A 212 14.11 3.64 -14.41
C GLU A 212 15.47 4.09 -13.85
N ASP A 213 15.68 5.41 -13.79
CA ASP A 213 16.93 5.98 -13.28
C ASP A 213 17.07 5.83 -11.76
N THR A 214 15.93 5.72 -11.04
CA THR A 214 15.91 5.68 -9.57
C THR A 214 16.08 4.27 -9.01
N LEU A 215 15.44 3.25 -9.60
CA LEU A 215 15.44 1.89 -9.05
C LEU A 215 16.86 1.34 -8.74
N PRO A 216 17.87 1.50 -9.63
CA PRO A 216 19.23 1.01 -9.32
C PRO A 216 19.88 1.69 -8.11
N GLU A 217 19.52 2.96 -7.84
CA GLU A 217 20.06 3.71 -6.71
C GLU A 217 19.60 3.15 -5.36
N LEU A 218 18.40 2.56 -5.32
CA LEU A 218 17.84 1.97 -4.11
C LEU A 218 18.63 0.76 -3.62
N LEU A 219 19.37 0.06 -4.51
CA LEU A 219 20.25 -1.05 -4.14
C LEU A 219 21.43 -0.64 -3.27
N LYS A 220 21.78 0.65 -3.24
CA LYS A 220 22.84 1.16 -2.34
C LYS A 220 22.51 0.94 -0.87
N PHE A 221 21.22 0.88 -0.53
CA PHE A 221 20.75 0.53 0.81
C PHE A 221 20.97 -0.94 1.15
N LYS A 222 21.13 -1.84 0.14
CA LYS A 222 21.26 -3.29 0.26
C LYS A 222 20.04 -3.92 0.98
N PRO A 223 18.84 -3.69 0.47
CA PRO A 223 17.64 -4.28 1.06
C PRO A 223 17.68 -5.81 0.95
N ASP A 224 17.01 -6.48 1.89
CA ASP A 224 16.77 -7.93 1.87
C ASP A 224 15.27 -8.27 1.84
N PHE A 225 14.40 -7.25 1.84
CA PHE A 225 12.95 -7.35 1.65
C PHE A 225 12.38 -6.03 1.10
N ILE A 226 11.31 -6.14 0.28
CA ILE A 226 10.62 -4.98 -0.28
C ILE A 226 9.13 -5.00 0.09
N PHE A 227 8.63 -3.86 0.55
CA PHE A 227 7.22 -3.52 0.50
C PHE A 227 6.97 -2.59 -0.68
N TYR A 228 6.02 -2.95 -1.55
CA TYR A 228 5.64 -2.13 -2.69
C TYR A 228 4.20 -1.64 -2.54
N LEU A 229 4.00 -0.33 -2.57
CA LEU A 229 2.70 0.32 -2.58
C LEU A 229 2.37 0.74 -4.01
N ALA A 230 1.38 0.06 -4.61
CA ALA A 230 1.02 0.14 -6.02
C ALA A 230 -0.28 0.94 -6.25
N GLY A 231 -0.37 2.16 -5.70
CA GLY A 231 -1.54 3.04 -5.89
C GLY A 231 -1.81 3.30 -7.38
N VAL A 232 -3.08 3.27 -7.79
CA VAL A 232 -3.48 3.55 -9.18
C VAL A 232 -4.06 4.95 -9.37
N ASP A 233 -3.96 5.78 -8.35
CA ASP A 233 -4.34 7.20 -8.38
C ASP A 233 -3.35 8.11 -9.14
N VAL A 234 -2.30 7.52 -9.70
CA VAL A 234 -1.41 8.12 -10.70
C VAL A 234 -2.06 8.26 -12.07
N LEU A 235 -3.21 7.61 -12.30
CA LEU A 235 -3.93 7.62 -13.58
C LEU A 235 -4.49 9.01 -13.92
N ASN A 236 -4.49 9.36 -15.21
CA ASN A 236 -5.08 10.60 -15.71
C ASN A 236 -6.59 10.75 -15.44
N SER A 237 -7.28 9.64 -15.16
CA SER A 237 -8.72 9.62 -14.82
C SER A 237 -8.97 9.80 -13.32
N ASP A 238 -7.94 9.83 -12.47
CA ASP A 238 -8.13 9.94 -11.03
C ASP A 238 -8.62 11.32 -10.60
N LYS A 239 -9.45 11.37 -9.54
CA LYS A 239 -10.03 12.63 -9.03
C LYS A 239 -9.16 13.31 -7.97
N LEU A 240 -8.32 12.55 -7.30
CA LEU A 240 -7.50 13.03 -6.19
C LEU A 240 -6.03 13.16 -6.61
N GLY A 241 -5.61 12.38 -7.59
CA GLY A 241 -4.30 12.46 -8.24
C GLY A 241 -4.21 13.62 -9.24
N LYS A 242 -2.99 14.13 -9.43
CA LYS A 242 -2.69 15.20 -10.39
C LYS A 242 -1.68 14.79 -11.45
N LEU A 243 -1.31 13.51 -11.49
CA LEU A 243 -0.47 12.95 -12.56
C LEU A 243 -1.35 12.55 -13.74
N ALA A 244 -0.74 12.23 -14.88
CA ALA A 244 -1.48 11.96 -16.11
C ALA A 244 -1.06 10.64 -16.78
N LEU A 245 -0.81 9.59 -15.99
CA LEU A 245 -0.42 8.30 -16.52
C LEU A 245 -1.58 7.58 -17.20
N SER A 246 -1.26 6.91 -18.31
CA SER A 246 -2.15 5.92 -18.91
C SER A 246 -2.18 4.62 -18.08
N LYS A 247 -3.22 3.81 -18.28
CA LYS A 247 -3.26 2.45 -17.68
C LYS A 247 -2.08 1.58 -18.14
N ALA A 248 -1.59 1.79 -19.37
CA ALA A 248 -0.43 1.07 -19.89
C ALA A 248 0.85 1.45 -19.14
N ALA A 249 1.08 2.73 -18.88
CA ALA A 249 2.23 3.19 -18.11
C ALA A 249 2.14 2.79 -16.63
N CYS A 250 0.95 2.81 -16.04
CA CYS A 250 0.74 2.29 -14.69
C CYS A 250 1.11 0.79 -14.61
N LYS A 251 0.71 -0.02 -15.60
CA LYS A 251 1.12 -1.44 -15.72
C LYS A 251 2.63 -1.57 -15.89
N GLU A 252 3.24 -0.74 -16.73
CA GLU A 252 4.68 -0.76 -16.98
C GLU A 252 5.48 -0.35 -15.72
N ARG A 253 5.01 0.64 -14.96
CA ARG A 253 5.55 0.99 -13.64
C ARG A 253 5.65 -0.23 -12.74
N ASP A 254 4.54 -1.00 -12.64
CA ASP A 254 4.49 -2.19 -11.80
C ASP A 254 5.44 -3.28 -12.32
N ARG A 255 5.51 -3.45 -13.67
CA ARG A 255 6.45 -4.39 -14.29
C ARG A 255 7.90 -4.02 -13.94
N MET A 256 8.26 -2.75 -14.01
CA MET A 256 9.63 -2.30 -13.69
C MET A 256 10.01 -2.60 -12.25
N VAL A 257 9.12 -2.30 -11.28
CA VAL A 257 9.39 -2.57 -9.86
C VAL A 257 9.45 -4.08 -9.58
N LEU A 258 8.51 -4.86 -10.11
CA LEU A 258 8.44 -6.29 -9.85
C LEU A 258 9.56 -7.07 -10.55
N GLN A 259 9.94 -6.66 -11.77
CA GLN A 259 11.11 -7.21 -12.45
C GLN A 259 12.41 -6.88 -11.70
N PHE A 260 12.55 -5.63 -11.21
CA PHE A 260 13.66 -5.25 -10.35
C PHE A 260 13.76 -6.13 -9.10
N CYS A 261 12.64 -6.43 -8.44
CA CYS A 261 12.64 -7.36 -7.31
C CYS A 261 13.10 -8.76 -7.71
N LYS A 262 12.58 -9.28 -8.83
CA LYS A 262 12.94 -10.62 -9.34
C LYS A 262 14.41 -10.72 -9.73
N ASP A 263 14.94 -9.73 -10.47
CA ASP A 263 16.32 -9.71 -10.96
C ASP A 263 17.37 -9.67 -9.84
N HIS A 264 16.96 -9.20 -8.64
CA HIS A 264 17.84 -9.08 -7.48
C HIS A 264 17.51 -10.07 -6.35
N ASP A 265 16.67 -11.07 -6.61
CA ASP A 265 16.23 -12.07 -5.62
C ASP A 265 15.65 -11.43 -4.34
N LEU A 266 14.95 -10.31 -4.47
CA LEU A 266 14.35 -9.59 -3.36
C LEU A 266 12.87 -9.97 -3.22
N PRO A 267 12.47 -10.62 -2.12
CA PRO A 267 11.07 -10.91 -1.87
C PRO A 267 10.27 -9.62 -1.71
N VAL A 268 9.06 -9.58 -2.29
CA VAL A 268 8.22 -8.39 -2.32
C VAL A 268 6.79 -8.67 -1.86
N GLN A 269 6.32 -7.88 -0.90
CA GLN A 269 4.91 -7.80 -0.56
C GLN A 269 4.29 -6.57 -1.22
N VAL A 270 3.18 -6.75 -1.93
CA VAL A 270 2.49 -5.70 -2.69
C VAL A 270 1.17 -5.34 -2.02
N SER A 271 1.00 -4.06 -1.68
CA SER A 271 -0.26 -3.47 -1.21
C SER A 271 -0.87 -2.57 -2.29
N MET A 272 -2.22 -2.51 -2.38
CA MET A 272 -2.89 -1.84 -3.48
C MET A 272 -2.81 -0.30 -3.46
N GLY A 273 -2.89 0.34 -2.28
CA GLY A 273 -2.91 1.79 -2.19
C GLY A 273 -4.15 2.48 -2.74
N GLY A 274 -3.99 3.72 -3.20
CA GLY A 274 -5.05 4.58 -3.69
C GLY A 274 -5.61 4.20 -5.06
N GLY A 275 -6.61 4.97 -5.48
CA GLY A 275 -7.34 4.82 -6.75
C GLY A 275 -8.77 5.31 -6.59
N TYR A 276 -9.08 6.47 -7.21
CA TYR A 276 -10.32 7.24 -6.99
C TYR A 276 -10.94 7.73 -8.31
N SER A 277 -10.66 7.05 -9.42
CA SER A 277 -11.28 7.38 -10.72
C SER A 277 -12.81 7.31 -10.63
N PRO A 278 -13.55 8.20 -11.34
CA PRO A 278 -15.02 8.18 -11.35
C PRO A 278 -15.60 6.87 -11.84
N ASN A 279 -14.94 6.26 -12.80
CA ASN A 279 -15.31 4.96 -13.34
C ASN A 279 -14.57 3.88 -12.54
N ILE A 280 -15.31 3.10 -11.76
CA ILE A 280 -14.76 2.00 -10.95
C ILE A 280 -13.97 0.98 -11.79
N LYS A 281 -14.37 0.80 -13.07
CA LYS A 281 -13.67 -0.09 -13.98
C LYS A 281 -12.21 0.32 -14.20
N ASP A 282 -11.90 1.62 -14.25
CA ASP A 282 -10.53 2.08 -14.44
C ASP A 282 -9.65 1.72 -13.24
N ILE A 283 -10.22 1.78 -12.02
CA ILE A 283 -9.55 1.40 -10.79
C ILE A 283 -9.30 -0.12 -10.76
N VAL A 284 -10.35 -0.89 -11.04
CA VAL A 284 -10.30 -2.37 -10.99
C VAL A 284 -9.35 -2.91 -12.05
N ASP A 285 -9.46 -2.46 -13.31
CA ASP A 285 -8.57 -2.88 -14.40
C ASP A 285 -7.09 -2.59 -14.08
N ALA A 286 -6.80 -1.39 -13.53
CA ALA A 286 -5.43 -1.00 -13.22
C ALA A 286 -4.85 -1.84 -12.08
N HIS A 287 -5.58 -2.04 -10.98
CA HIS A 287 -5.14 -2.92 -9.93
C HIS A 287 -5.00 -4.37 -10.38
N CYS A 288 -5.96 -4.91 -11.16
CA CYS A 288 -5.83 -6.26 -11.72
C CYS A 288 -4.57 -6.41 -12.57
N ASN A 289 -4.14 -5.37 -13.29
CA ASN A 289 -2.88 -5.41 -14.04
C ASN A 289 -1.66 -5.59 -13.12
N THR A 290 -1.65 -4.98 -11.93
CA THR A 290 -0.58 -5.17 -10.93
C THR A 290 -0.44 -6.65 -10.53
N PHE A 291 -1.57 -7.31 -10.23
CA PHE A 291 -1.60 -8.75 -9.90
C PHE A 291 -1.12 -9.60 -11.07
N LYS A 292 -1.65 -9.35 -12.30
CA LYS A 292 -1.27 -10.08 -13.52
C LYS A 292 0.23 -10.01 -13.76
N VAL A 293 0.79 -8.80 -13.70
CA VAL A 293 2.23 -8.58 -13.90
C VAL A 293 3.06 -9.35 -12.87
N GLY A 294 2.68 -9.31 -11.61
CA GLY A 294 3.43 -10.00 -10.57
C GLY A 294 3.34 -11.53 -10.69
N ILE A 295 2.17 -12.06 -11.02
CA ILE A 295 1.99 -13.49 -11.29
C ILE A 295 2.82 -13.91 -12.50
N ASP A 296 2.75 -13.16 -13.61
CA ASP A 296 3.53 -13.45 -14.84
C ASP A 296 5.05 -13.48 -14.61
N ILE A 297 5.57 -12.63 -13.68
CA ILE A 297 7.01 -12.54 -13.41
C ILE A 297 7.49 -13.61 -12.42
N PHE A 298 6.66 -14.01 -11.44
CA PHE A 298 7.11 -14.83 -10.32
C PHE A 298 6.68 -16.31 -10.42
N ASP A 299 5.62 -16.65 -11.15
CA ASP A 299 5.23 -18.04 -11.44
C ASP A 299 5.97 -18.58 -12.65
#